data_736904d4ef3d8d7d446cb2c78f54e407
#
_entry.id   736904d4ef3d8d7d446cb2c78f54e407
#
_cell.length_a   1.000
_cell.length_b   1.000
_cell.length_c   1.000
_cell.angle_alpha   90.00
_cell.angle_beta   90.00
_cell.angle_gamma   90.00
#
_symmetry.space_group_name_H-M   'P 1'
#
loop_
_entity.id
_entity.type
_entity.pdbx_description
1 polymer ?
#
loop_
_entity_poly.entity_id
_entity_poly.type
_entity_poly.pdbx_seq_one_letter_code
_entity_poly.pdbx_strand_id
1 'polypeptide(L)'
;MNPPRLEFVQCTAPVPHRMAYWEWGDPTAAHTVLCVHGLTRQGRDFDVLAQTLVQRAGGQVRVLCPDVVGRGQSDFLADPQGYQLPTYVADMLQLLAHTKPQTLDWVGTSMGGLIGMLLCAYAPTVGATVRRLVLNDVGPVIEWAALQRIGQYLGKSGTFASVQQGADAMWAISSSFGPHTAAQWLALSEPMLKPVRTSQGDAAYALHYDPAIAQVFGATTPEQAQQGEALLWQAYDAITARTLLLRGAESDLLSSATALQMTQRGPQARLLEFAHVGHAPTLVDARQTQAVADFLLAAS
;
A
#
# COMPACT_ATOMS: atom_id res chain seq x y z
N MET A 1 -8.56 -12.72 18.37
CA MET A 1 -9.31 -11.78 17.52
C MET A 1 -9.92 -12.55 16.36
N ASN A 2 -11.07 -12.11 15.85
CA ASN A 2 -11.67 -12.74 14.66
C ASN A 2 -10.76 -12.49 13.45
N PRO A 3 -10.67 -13.45 12.49
CA PRO A 3 -10.00 -13.23 11.23
C PRO A 3 -10.69 -12.10 10.44
N PRO A 4 -9.99 -11.46 9.49
CA PRO A 4 -10.61 -10.46 8.63
C PRO A 4 -11.72 -11.09 7.78
N ARG A 5 -12.72 -10.28 7.43
CA ARG A 5 -13.70 -10.65 6.41
C ARG A 5 -13.13 -10.26 5.03
N LEU A 6 -13.33 -11.13 4.07
CA LEU A 6 -13.05 -10.85 2.66
C LEU A 6 -14.34 -10.36 2.01
N GLU A 7 -14.32 -9.14 1.51
CA GLU A 7 -15.45 -8.49 0.86
C GLU A 7 -15.03 -7.97 -0.53
N PHE A 8 -16.02 -7.55 -1.32
CA PHE A 8 -15.77 -7.12 -2.70
C PHE A 8 -16.57 -5.86 -3.03
N VAL A 9 -15.98 -5.01 -3.86
CA VAL A 9 -16.65 -3.87 -4.47
C VAL A 9 -16.53 -3.93 -5.99
N GLN A 10 -17.60 -3.55 -6.68
CA GLN A 10 -17.61 -3.44 -8.14
C GLN A 10 -17.04 -2.08 -8.54
N CYS A 11 -15.94 -2.10 -9.28
CA CYS A 11 -15.32 -0.94 -9.92
C CYS A 11 -15.75 -0.85 -11.39
N THR A 12 -15.77 0.35 -11.95
CA THR A 12 -16.31 0.59 -13.30
C THR A 12 -15.30 1.15 -14.28
N ALA A 13 -14.19 1.71 -13.82
CA ALA A 13 -13.14 2.31 -14.64
C ALA A 13 -11.80 1.56 -14.49
N PRO A 14 -10.99 1.38 -15.56
CA PRO A 14 -11.27 1.75 -16.96
C PRO A 14 -12.30 0.83 -17.63
N VAL A 15 -12.48 -0.38 -17.08
CA VAL A 15 -13.48 -1.39 -17.47
C VAL A 15 -14.07 -1.98 -16.20
N PRO A 16 -15.28 -2.56 -16.25
CA PRO A 16 -15.85 -3.22 -15.07
C PRO A 16 -14.95 -4.34 -14.56
N HIS A 17 -14.62 -4.27 -13.28
CA HIS A 17 -13.83 -5.28 -12.58
C HIS A 17 -14.18 -5.27 -11.10
N ARG A 18 -13.82 -6.34 -10.41
CA ARG A 18 -14.09 -6.52 -8.98
C ARG A 18 -12.82 -6.29 -8.19
N MET A 19 -12.88 -5.41 -7.18
CA MET A 19 -11.82 -5.20 -6.22
C MET A 19 -12.19 -5.87 -4.89
N ALA A 20 -11.28 -6.69 -4.38
CA ALA A 20 -11.37 -7.31 -3.07
C ALA A 20 -10.85 -6.37 -1.99
N TYR A 21 -11.38 -6.48 -0.77
CA TYR A 21 -10.81 -5.84 0.41
C TYR A 21 -11.01 -6.71 1.66
N TRP A 22 -10.02 -6.66 2.54
CA TRP A 22 -10.04 -7.32 3.84
C TRP A 22 -10.53 -6.33 4.88
N GLU A 23 -11.47 -6.75 5.70
CA GLU A 23 -12.12 -5.91 6.69
C GLU A 23 -11.92 -6.43 8.11
N TRP A 24 -11.42 -5.56 8.97
CA TRP A 24 -11.18 -5.79 10.39
C TRP A 24 -12.09 -4.89 11.23
N GLY A 25 -12.51 -5.38 12.40
CA GLY A 25 -13.33 -4.64 13.34
C GLY A 25 -14.83 -4.70 13.05
N ASP A 26 -15.58 -3.75 13.61
CA ASP A 26 -17.02 -3.65 13.44
C ASP A 26 -17.35 -2.92 12.13
N PRO A 27 -18.09 -3.54 11.18
CA PRO A 27 -18.46 -2.91 9.91
C PRO A 27 -19.32 -1.65 10.09
N THR A 28 -19.94 -1.47 11.25
CA THR A 28 -20.76 -0.30 11.58
C THR A 28 -19.99 0.83 12.26
N ALA A 29 -18.71 0.63 12.56
CA ALA A 29 -17.90 1.66 13.20
C ALA A 29 -17.82 2.92 12.32
N ALA A 30 -18.05 4.07 12.93
CA ALA A 30 -18.07 5.38 12.26
C ALA A 30 -16.68 5.79 11.74
N HIS A 31 -15.62 5.36 12.43
CA HIS A 31 -14.24 5.65 12.08
C HIS A 31 -13.64 4.53 11.25
N THR A 32 -13.28 4.84 10.03
CA THR A 32 -12.63 3.91 9.09
C THR A 32 -11.18 4.31 8.87
N VAL A 33 -10.28 3.34 8.94
CA VAL A 33 -8.90 3.46 8.48
C VAL A 33 -8.73 2.64 7.20
N LEU A 34 -8.38 3.29 6.10
CA LEU A 34 -8.10 2.62 4.82
C LEU A 34 -6.60 2.43 4.69
N CYS A 35 -6.14 1.17 4.56
CA CYS A 35 -4.73 0.78 4.46
C CYS A 35 -4.44 0.26 3.06
N VAL A 36 -3.61 0.96 2.28
CA VAL A 36 -3.34 0.64 0.87
C VAL A 36 -1.87 0.26 0.67
N HIS A 37 -1.65 -0.89 0.09
CA HIS A 37 -0.36 -1.56 -0.04
C HIS A 37 0.53 -1.02 -1.17
N GLY A 38 1.80 -1.49 -1.20
CA GLY A 38 2.78 -1.19 -2.23
C GLY A 38 2.56 -1.96 -3.54
N LEU A 39 3.39 -1.68 -4.55
CA LEU A 39 3.21 -2.05 -5.96
C LEU A 39 2.85 -3.53 -6.20
N THR A 40 3.59 -4.46 -5.60
CA THR A 40 3.41 -5.92 -5.79
C THR A 40 2.78 -6.61 -4.58
N ARG A 41 2.39 -5.84 -3.58
CA ARG A 41 1.87 -6.33 -2.31
C ARG A 41 0.34 -6.46 -2.34
N GLN A 42 -0.29 -6.68 -1.20
CA GLN A 42 -1.74 -6.81 -1.06
C GLN A 42 -2.23 -6.40 0.34
N GLY A 43 -3.53 -6.39 0.56
CA GLY A 43 -4.16 -5.89 1.78
C GLY A 43 -3.72 -6.60 3.07
N ARG A 44 -3.33 -7.90 3.00
CA ARG A 44 -2.88 -8.68 4.17
C ARG A 44 -1.51 -8.24 4.72
N ASP A 45 -0.80 -7.33 4.05
CA ASP A 45 0.39 -6.69 4.62
C ASP A 45 0.09 -5.91 5.91
N PHE A 46 -1.15 -5.46 6.05
CA PHE A 46 -1.58 -4.66 7.19
C PHE A 46 -2.20 -5.47 8.34
N ASP A 47 -2.13 -6.80 8.33
CA ASP A 47 -2.76 -7.65 9.34
C ASP A 47 -2.39 -7.24 10.78
N VAL A 48 -1.09 -7.03 11.05
CA VAL A 48 -0.60 -6.66 12.37
C VAL A 48 -1.06 -5.25 12.76
N LEU A 49 -0.98 -4.29 11.84
CA LEU A 49 -1.44 -2.93 12.07
C LEU A 49 -2.95 -2.89 12.29
N ALA A 50 -3.74 -3.58 11.44
CA ALA A 50 -5.20 -3.60 11.54
C ALA A 50 -5.66 -4.18 12.88
N GLN A 51 -5.07 -5.29 13.30
CA GLN A 51 -5.33 -5.89 14.62
C GLN A 51 -4.99 -4.91 15.76
N THR A 52 -3.85 -4.24 15.67
CA THR A 52 -3.41 -3.26 16.67
C THR A 52 -4.38 -2.09 16.76
N LEU A 53 -4.83 -1.56 15.62
CA LEU A 53 -5.79 -0.45 15.58
C LEU A 53 -7.14 -0.83 16.18
N VAL A 54 -7.71 -1.98 15.78
CA VAL A 54 -9.00 -2.46 16.30
C VAL A 54 -8.92 -2.71 17.81
N GLN A 55 -7.84 -3.34 18.28
CA GLN A 55 -7.64 -3.62 19.70
C GLN A 55 -7.52 -2.33 20.52
N ARG A 56 -6.69 -1.39 20.08
CA ARG A 56 -6.43 -0.13 20.81
C ARG A 56 -7.63 0.81 20.81
N ALA A 57 -8.43 0.77 19.76
CA ALA A 57 -9.67 1.55 19.67
C ALA A 57 -10.86 0.90 20.39
N GLY A 58 -10.68 -0.22 21.09
CA GLY A 58 -11.77 -0.93 21.77
C GLY A 58 -12.89 -1.36 20.82
N GLY A 59 -12.56 -1.68 19.55
CA GLY A 59 -13.53 -2.06 18.53
C GLY A 59 -14.24 -0.89 17.83
N GLN A 60 -13.94 0.36 18.19
CA GLN A 60 -14.59 1.55 17.61
C GLN A 60 -14.01 1.98 16.27
N VAL A 61 -13.11 1.20 15.70
CA VAL A 61 -12.48 1.43 14.41
C VAL A 61 -12.72 0.25 13.50
N ARG A 62 -13.03 0.57 12.25
CA ARG A 62 -13.08 -0.35 11.12
C ARG A 62 -11.83 -0.14 10.27
N VAL A 63 -11.12 -1.22 9.94
CA VAL A 63 -9.93 -1.14 9.06
C VAL A 63 -10.22 -1.85 7.77
N LEU A 64 -10.04 -1.18 6.65
CA LEU A 64 -10.21 -1.71 5.30
C LEU A 64 -8.85 -1.80 4.61
N CYS A 65 -8.53 -2.97 4.11
CA CYS A 65 -7.25 -3.24 3.43
C CYS A 65 -7.56 -3.81 2.03
N PRO A 66 -7.75 -2.94 1.00
CA PRO A 66 -8.03 -3.40 -0.35
C PRO A 66 -6.82 -4.11 -0.95
N ASP A 67 -7.12 -5.10 -1.80
CA ASP A 67 -6.19 -5.61 -2.78
C ASP A 67 -6.37 -4.75 -4.05
N VAL A 68 -5.44 -3.85 -4.33
CA VAL A 68 -5.52 -2.99 -5.53
C VAL A 68 -5.61 -3.87 -6.78
N VAL A 69 -6.43 -3.49 -7.75
CA VAL A 69 -6.67 -4.28 -8.98
C VAL A 69 -5.38 -4.86 -9.57
N GLY A 70 -5.43 -6.14 -9.93
CA GLY A 70 -4.26 -6.91 -10.37
C GLY A 70 -3.43 -7.53 -9.24
N ARG A 71 -3.86 -7.45 -7.97
CA ARG A 71 -3.18 -8.04 -6.81
C ARG A 71 -4.17 -8.81 -5.95
N GLY A 72 -3.64 -9.78 -5.21
CA GLY A 72 -4.41 -10.56 -4.24
C GLY A 72 -5.68 -11.16 -4.84
N GLN A 73 -6.81 -10.95 -4.18
CA GLN A 73 -8.11 -11.50 -4.55
C GLN A 73 -8.89 -10.62 -5.54
N SER A 74 -8.33 -9.48 -5.95
CA SER A 74 -8.93 -8.61 -6.97
C SER A 74 -8.76 -9.17 -8.38
N ASP A 75 -9.65 -8.77 -9.28
CA ASP A 75 -9.57 -9.16 -10.67
C ASP A 75 -8.28 -8.63 -11.34
N PHE A 76 -7.83 -9.30 -12.39
CA PHE A 76 -6.76 -8.83 -13.27
C PHE A 76 -7.37 -8.11 -14.47
N LEU A 77 -6.72 -7.04 -14.92
CA LEU A 77 -7.18 -6.30 -16.09
C LEU A 77 -6.73 -6.98 -17.39
N ALA A 78 -7.65 -7.07 -18.35
CA ALA A 78 -7.32 -7.61 -19.67
C ALA A 78 -6.34 -6.71 -20.45
N ASP A 79 -6.43 -5.38 -20.24
CA ASP A 79 -5.48 -4.41 -20.79
C ASP A 79 -4.53 -3.94 -19.69
N PRO A 80 -3.23 -4.29 -19.77
CA PRO A 80 -2.23 -3.83 -18.81
C PRO A 80 -2.10 -2.31 -18.69
N GLN A 81 -2.48 -1.54 -19.73
CA GLN A 81 -2.45 -0.07 -19.70
C GLN A 81 -3.39 0.51 -18.64
N GLY A 82 -4.33 -0.28 -18.12
CA GLY A 82 -5.19 0.10 -17.01
C GLY A 82 -4.46 0.14 -15.64
N TYR A 83 -3.28 -0.45 -15.48
CA TYR A 83 -2.53 -0.46 -14.22
C TYR A 83 -1.83 0.86 -13.95
N GLN A 84 -2.61 1.90 -13.65
CA GLN A 84 -2.14 3.28 -13.45
C GLN A 84 -2.77 3.93 -12.23
N LEU A 85 -2.11 4.93 -11.65
CA LEU A 85 -2.58 5.66 -10.48
C LEU A 85 -4.01 6.23 -10.64
N PRO A 86 -4.42 6.81 -11.79
CA PRO A 86 -5.81 7.26 -11.95
C PRO A 86 -6.85 6.15 -11.78
N THR A 87 -6.59 4.95 -12.30
CA THR A 87 -7.45 3.77 -12.10
C THR A 87 -7.53 3.42 -10.61
N TYR A 88 -6.39 3.34 -9.94
CA TYR A 88 -6.34 2.99 -8.53
C TYR A 88 -7.06 4.00 -7.64
N VAL A 89 -6.95 5.30 -7.94
CA VAL A 89 -7.70 6.35 -7.24
C VAL A 89 -9.20 6.20 -7.49
N ALA A 90 -9.63 5.93 -8.72
CA ALA A 90 -11.03 5.69 -9.05
C ALA A 90 -11.60 4.49 -8.29
N ASP A 91 -10.85 3.39 -8.18
CA ASP A 91 -11.24 2.20 -7.42
C ASP A 91 -11.38 2.51 -5.92
N MET A 92 -10.46 3.29 -5.33
CA MET A 92 -10.59 3.72 -3.95
C MET A 92 -11.82 4.60 -3.73
N LEU A 93 -12.17 5.49 -4.68
CA LEU A 93 -13.40 6.28 -4.60
C LEU A 93 -14.65 5.39 -4.67
N GLN A 94 -14.65 4.33 -5.49
CA GLN A 94 -15.74 3.35 -5.50
C GLN A 94 -15.85 2.60 -4.16
N LEU A 95 -14.73 2.21 -3.57
CA LEU A 95 -14.72 1.59 -2.25
C LEU A 95 -15.28 2.53 -1.17
N LEU A 96 -14.90 3.80 -1.18
CA LEU A 96 -15.41 4.81 -0.25
C LEU A 96 -16.91 5.07 -0.46
N ALA A 97 -17.37 5.13 -1.70
CA ALA A 97 -18.80 5.27 -2.02
C ALA A 97 -19.62 4.05 -1.56
N HIS A 98 -19.04 2.84 -1.62
CA HIS A 98 -19.64 1.61 -1.15
C HIS A 98 -19.70 1.53 0.39
N THR A 99 -18.59 1.85 1.06
CA THR A 99 -18.42 1.66 2.50
C THR A 99 -18.88 2.84 3.36
N LYS A 100 -19.01 4.04 2.77
CA LYS A 100 -19.56 5.29 3.34
C LYS A 100 -19.01 5.63 4.73
N PRO A 101 -17.69 5.78 4.91
CA PRO A 101 -17.12 6.12 6.19
C PRO A 101 -17.59 7.50 6.67
N GLN A 102 -17.91 7.63 7.97
CA GLN A 102 -18.22 8.95 8.57
C GLN A 102 -16.92 9.73 8.85
N THR A 103 -15.89 9.02 9.30
CA THR A 103 -14.54 9.54 9.50
C THR A 103 -13.56 8.64 8.78
N LEU A 104 -12.69 9.21 7.95
CA LEU A 104 -11.71 8.48 7.15
C LEU A 104 -10.29 8.90 7.54
N ASP A 105 -9.48 7.93 7.89
CA ASP A 105 -8.03 8.03 7.94
C ASP A 105 -7.40 7.11 6.89
N TRP A 106 -6.19 7.44 6.44
CA TRP A 106 -5.49 6.72 5.38
C TRP A 106 -4.09 6.30 5.81
N VAL A 107 -3.72 5.07 5.51
CA VAL A 107 -2.33 4.57 5.60
C VAL A 107 -1.94 4.03 4.23
N GLY A 108 -0.93 4.62 3.60
CA GLY A 108 -0.47 4.16 2.28
C GLY A 108 1.02 3.83 2.30
N THR A 109 1.36 2.60 1.91
CA THR A 109 2.75 2.18 1.73
C THR A 109 3.16 2.35 0.26
N SER A 110 4.25 3.09 -0.01
CA SER A 110 4.78 3.21 -1.37
C SER A 110 3.68 3.64 -2.35
N MET A 111 3.34 2.84 -3.36
CA MET A 111 2.23 3.09 -4.29
C MET A 111 0.93 3.48 -3.56
N GLY A 112 0.60 2.83 -2.45
CA GLY A 112 -0.58 3.17 -1.65
C GLY A 112 -0.54 4.58 -1.06
N GLY A 113 0.66 5.11 -0.79
CA GLY A 113 0.86 6.50 -0.39
C GLY A 113 0.68 7.48 -1.56
N LEU A 114 1.13 7.12 -2.77
CA LEU A 114 0.88 7.92 -3.99
C LEU A 114 -0.62 8.02 -4.27
N ILE A 115 -1.35 6.91 -4.17
CA ILE A 115 -2.81 6.88 -4.30
C ILE A 115 -3.44 7.81 -3.26
N GLY A 116 -2.98 7.73 -1.99
CA GLY A 116 -3.46 8.57 -0.89
C GLY A 116 -3.20 10.06 -1.10
N MET A 117 -2.01 10.45 -1.59
CA MET A 117 -1.69 11.84 -1.93
C MET A 117 -2.65 12.39 -3.00
N LEU A 118 -2.83 11.65 -4.09
CA LEU A 118 -3.75 12.05 -5.16
C LEU A 118 -5.20 12.11 -4.68
N LEU A 119 -5.62 11.12 -3.90
CA LEU A 119 -6.98 11.10 -3.33
C LEU A 119 -7.19 12.30 -2.42
N CYS A 120 -6.27 12.63 -1.51
CA CYS A 120 -6.37 13.79 -0.64
C CYS A 120 -6.47 15.11 -1.40
N ALA A 121 -5.77 15.24 -2.54
CA ALA A 121 -5.80 16.43 -3.36
C ALA A 121 -7.14 16.61 -4.10
N TYR A 122 -7.76 15.52 -4.55
CA TYR A 122 -8.96 15.55 -5.40
C TYR A 122 -10.26 15.15 -4.66
N ALA A 123 -10.18 14.42 -3.56
CA ALA A 123 -11.35 13.93 -2.82
C ALA A 123 -12.30 15.00 -2.30
N PRO A 124 -11.86 16.22 -1.91
CA PRO A 124 -12.80 17.28 -1.53
C PRO A 124 -13.80 17.62 -2.62
N THR A 125 -13.44 17.42 -3.90
CA THR A 125 -14.34 17.65 -5.04
C THR A 125 -15.45 16.60 -5.16
N VAL A 126 -15.27 15.44 -4.52
CA VAL A 126 -16.22 14.31 -4.54
C VAL A 126 -16.79 13.97 -3.17
N GLY A 127 -16.58 14.87 -2.18
CA GLY A 127 -17.18 14.74 -0.85
C GLY A 127 -16.51 13.74 0.10
N ALA A 128 -15.30 13.25 -0.24
CA ALA A 128 -14.51 12.40 0.66
C ALA A 128 -13.38 13.23 1.28
N THR A 129 -13.27 13.25 2.61
CA THR A 129 -12.22 13.99 3.32
C THR A 129 -11.42 13.03 4.18
N VAL A 130 -10.11 12.95 3.93
CA VAL A 130 -9.17 12.25 4.79
C VAL A 130 -8.80 13.16 5.95
N ARG A 131 -9.01 12.72 7.18
CA ARG A 131 -8.68 13.46 8.40
C ARG A 131 -7.18 13.37 8.73
N ARG A 132 -6.63 12.15 8.66
CA ARG A 132 -5.23 11.84 8.93
C ARG A 132 -4.67 10.95 7.84
N LEU A 133 -3.48 11.29 7.38
CA LEU A 133 -2.77 10.58 6.31
C LEU A 133 -1.43 10.06 6.84
N VAL A 134 -1.19 8.77 6.69
CA VAL A 134 0.14 8.17 6.91
C VAL A 134 0.73 7.82 5.55
N LEU A 135 1.85 8.45 5.22
CA LEU A 135 2.68 8.13 4.06
C LEU A 135 3.83 7.25 4.53
N ASN A 136 3.83 6.00 4.14
CA ASN A 136 4.84 5.04 4.53
C ASN A 136 5.87 4.88 3.40
N ASP A 137 6.99 5.54 3.61
CA ASP A 137 8.22 5.51 2.80
C ASP A 137 8.01 5.91 1.34
N VAL A 138 7.25 6.98 1.12
CA VAL A 138 7.02 7.56 -0.20
C VAL A 138 6.76 9.05 -0.10
N GLY A 139 7.19 9.77 -1.13
CA GLY A 139 6.98 11.20 -1.31
C GLY A 139 6.71 11.55 -2.77
N PRO A 140 6.60 12.85 -3.06
CA PRO A 140 6.41 13.34 -4.43
C PRO A 140 7.58 13.03 -5.38
N VAL A 141 8.81 12.89 -4.86
CA VAL A 141 10.00 12.48 -5.61
C VAL A 141 10.26 11.01 -5.36
N ILE A 142 10.39 10.24 -6.41
CA ILE A 142 10.77 8.83 -6.37
C ILE A 142 12.12 8.71 -7.06
N GLU A 143 13.12 8.25 -6.31
CA GLU A 143 14.49 8.13 -6.85
C GLU A 143 14.52 7.18 -8.06
N TRP A 144 15.03 7.65 -9.18
CA TRP A 144 15.06 6.88 -10.42
C TRP A 144 15.79 5.54 -10.30
N ALA A 145 16.88 5.51 -9.54
CA ALA A 145 17.62 4.27 -9.28
C ALA A 145 16.77 3.20 -8.59
N ALA A 146 15.86 3.60 -7.68
CA ALA A 146 14.93 2.70 -7.03
C ALA A 146 13.89 2.14 -8.03
N LEU A 147 13.37 2.99 -8.94
CA LEU A 147 12.48 2.53 -10.01
C LEU A 147 13.18 1.51 -10.91
N GLN A 148 14.43 1.77 -11.30
CA GLN A 148 15.21 0.82 -12.10
C GLN A 148 15.42 -0.51 -11.36
N ARG A 149 15.74 -0.47 -10.07
CA ARG A 149 15.90 -1.68 -9.24
C ARG A 149 14.59 -2.48 -9.17
N ILE A 150 13.46 -1.82 -8.94
CA ILE A 150 12.14 -2.47 -8.94
C ILE A 150 11.85 -3.13 -10.30
N GLY A 151 12.14 -2.44 -11.40
CA GLY A 151 11.97 -2.99 -12.75
C GLY A 151 12.79 -4.25 -13.03
N GLN A 152 13.89 -4.48 -12.28
CA GLN A 152 14.71 -5.69 -12.45
C GLN A 152 14.00 -6.98 -12.01
N TYR A 153 13.08 -6.94 -11.07
CA TYR A 153 12.37 -8.10 -10.55
C TYR A 153 10.87 -8.10 -10.83
N LEU A 154 10.28 -6.94 -11.13
CA LEU A 154 8.86 -6.82 -11.41
C LEU A 154 8.45 -7.67 -12.63
N GLY A 155 7.37 -8.42 -12.48
CA GLY A 155 6.86 -9.31 -13.54
C GLY A 155 7.66 -10.61 -13.74
N LYS A 156 8.81 -10.75 -13.10
CA LYS A 156 9.57 -11.99 -13.12
C LYS A 156 8.94 -12.96 -12.13
N SER A 157 7.95 -13.71 -12.60
CA SER A 157 7.27 -14.72 -11.80
C SER A 157 7.81 -16.12 -12.17
N GLY A 158 8.07 -16.91 -11.14
CA GLY A 158 8.30 -18.33 -11.23
C GLY A 158 7.28 -19.09 -10.39
N THR A 159 7.40 -20.41 -10.38
CA THR A 159 6.67 -21.25 -9.43
C THR A 159 7.59 -21.72 -8.32
N PHE A 160 7.05 -21.88 -7.14
CA PHE A 160 7.73 -22.33 -5.92
C PHE A 160 7.12 -23.65 -5.46
N ALA A 161 7.93 -24.60 -5.03
CA ALA A 161 7.46 -25.89 -4.55
C ALA A 161 6.76 -25.79 -3.17
N SER A 162 7.01 -24.73 -2.43
CA SER A 162 6.39 -24.49 -1.10
C SER A 162 6.25 -23.00 -0.81
N VAL A 163 5.41 -22.68 0.19
CA VAL A 163 5.30 -21.33 0.74
C VAL A 163 6.66 -20.82 1.28
N GLN A 164 7.42 -21.70 1.94
CA GLN A 164 8.74 -21.33 2.46
C GLN A 164 9.69 -20.92 1.34
N GLN A 165 9.74 -21.69 0.24
CA GLN A 165 10.59 -21.34 -0.91
C GLN A 165 10.19 -19.99 -1.52
N GLY A 166 8.89 -19.71 -1.60
CA GLY A 166 8.39 -18.40 -2.04
C GLY A 166 8.79 -17.28 -1.09
N ALA A 167 8.70 -17.51 0.22
CA ALA A 167 9.12 -16.55 1.23
C ALA A 167 10.63 -16.26 1.16
N ASP A 168 11.46 -17.30 0.97
CA ASP A 168 12.91 -17.16 0.82
C ASP A 168 13.28 -16.37 -0.45
N ALA A 169 12.59 -16.63 -1.56
CA ALA A 169 12.78 -15.90 -2.80
C ALA A 169 12.37 -14.40 -2.66
N MET A 170 11.27 -14.11 -1.97
CA MET A 170 10.86 -12.73 -1.67
C MET A 170 11.86 -12.03 -0.73
N TRP A 171 12.41 -12.75 0.26
CA TRP A 171 13.43 -12.18 1.15
C TRP A 171 14.67 -11.73 0.39
N ALA A 172 15.10 -12.49 -0.61
CA ALA A 172 16.28 -12.16 -1.40
C ALA A 172 16.21 -10.77 -2.08
N ILE A 173 15.01 -10.28 -2.36
CA ILE A 173 14.79 -8.96 -2.99
C ILE A 173 14.19 -7.92 -2.03
N SER A 174 13.84 -8.32 -0.82
CA SER A 174 13.14 -7.47 0.17
C SER A 174 13.88 -7.40 1.51
N SER A 175 15.13 -7.83 1.59
CA SER A 175 15.92 -7.79 2.83
C SER A 175 16.07 -6.36 3.39
N SER A 176 15.95 -5.35 2.55
CA SER A 176 15.91 -3.93 2.93
C SER A 176 14.68 -3.53 3.75
N PHE A 177 13.65 -4.36 3.85
CA PHE A 177 12.46 -4.07 4.69
C PHE A 177 12.78 -4.02 6.20
N GLY A 178 14.01 -4.35 6.56
CA GLY A 178 14.51 -4.35 7.93
C GLY A 178 14.39 -5.71 8.61
N PRO A 179 14.75 -5.78 9.89
CA PRO A 179 14.82 -7.04 10.62
C PRO A 179 13.44 -7.65 10.86
N HIS A 180 13.29 -8.93 10.55
CA HIS A 180 12.12 -9.75 10.83
C HIS A 180 12.54 -11.08 11.43
N THR A 181 11.75 -11.63 12.33
CA THR A 181 11.88 -13.05 12.68
C THR A 181 11.42 -13.91 11.52
N ALA A 182 11.87 -15.16 11.44
CA ALA A 182 11.43 -16.10 10.40
C ALA A 182 9.89 -16.26 10.37
N ALA A 183 9.26 -16.28 11.57
CA ALA A 183 7.80 -16.37 11.68
C ALA A 183 7.08 -15.11 11.14
N GLN A 184 7.59 -13.92 11.44
CA GLN A 184 7.03 -12.67 10.92
C GLN A 184 7.15 -12.61 9.40
N TRP A 185 8.32 -12.97 8.86
CA TRP A 185 8.53 -12.96 7.42
C TRP A 185 7.65 -13.99 6.69
N LEU A 186 7.51 -15.19 7.26
CA LEU A 186 6.64 -16.22 6.69
C LEU A 186 5.17 -15.75 6.69
N ALA A 187 4.68 -15.20 7.80
CA ALA A 187 3.32 -14.68 7.90
C ALA A 187 3.04 -13.53 6.92
N LEU A 188 4.03 -12.65 6.69
CA LEU A 188 3.94 -11.55 5.73
C LEU A 188 4.01 -12.04 4.28
N SER A 189 4.66 -13.19 4.04
CA SER A 189 4.90 -13.75 2.71
C SER A 189 3.80 -14.71 2.25
N GLU A 190 3.21 -15.48 3.16
CA GLU A 190 2.22 -16.51 2.83
C GLU A 190 1.03 -15.95 2.01
N PRO A 191 0.40 -14.82 2.38
CA PRO A 191 -0.70 -14.27 1.60
C PRO A 191 -0.29 -13.80 0.20
N MET A 192 1.00 -13.53 -0.03
CA MET A 192 1.56 -13.13 -1.34
C MET A 192 1.62 -14.27 -2.34
N LEU A 193 1.31 -15.48 -1.92
CA LEU A 193 1.42 -16.69 -2.71
C LEU A 193 0.03 -17.29 -2.95
N LYS A 194 -0.23 -17.66 -4.20
CA LYS A 194 -1.44 -18.42 -4.55
C LYS A 194 -1.05 -19.83 -5.03
N PRO A 195 -1.84 -20.87 -4.70
CA PRO A 195 -1.63 -22.20 -5.21
C PRO A 195 -1.86 -22.23 -6.73
N VAL A 196 -0.98 -22.89 -7.44
CA VAL A 196 -1.04 -23.10 -8.90
C VAL A 196 -0.68 -24.54 -9.22
N ARG A 197 -0.83 -24.92 -10.49
CA ARG A 197 -0.26 -26.15 -11.02
C ARG A 197 0.83 -25.83 -12.04
N THR A 198 1.92 -26.59 -12.00
CA THR A 198 2.97 -26.50 -13.03
C THR A 198 2.44 -27.03 -14.36
N SER A 199 3.20 -26.85 -15.44
CA SER A 199 2.90 -27.47 -16.75
C SER A 199 2.91 -29.01 -16.72
N GLN A 200 3.54 -29.61 -15.72
CA GLN A 200 3.57 -31.06 -15.49
C GLN A 200 2.41 -31.53 -14.60
N GLY A 201 1.58 -30.60 -14.08
CA GLY A 201 0.43 -30.89 -13.22
C GLY A 201 0.73 -30.92 -11.73
N ASP A 202 1.98 -30.71 -11.32
CA ASP A 202 2.37 -30.70 -9.91
C ASP A 202 1.83 -29.50 -9.17
N ALA A 203 1.53 -29.69 -7.88
CA ALA A 203 1.14 -28.57 -7.01
C ALA A 203 2.33 -27.64 -6.77
N ALA A 204 2.09 -26.34 -6.90
CA ALA A 204 3.10 -25.30 -6.72
C ALA A 204 2.44 -24.00 -6.23
N TYR A 205 3.24 -22.99 -5.99
CA TYR A 205 2.82 -21.63 -5.62
C TYR A 205 3.37 -20.61 -6.60
N ALA A 206 2.67 -19.54 -6.82
CA ALA A 206 3.12 -18.39 -7.61
C ALA A 206 2.82 -17.08 -6.86
N LEU A 207 3.52 -16.01 -7.21
CA LEU A 207 3.20 -14.69 -6.66
C LEU A 207 1.77 -14.28 -7.04
N HIS A 208 1.07 -13.68 -6.08
CA HIS A 208 -0.35 -13.35 -6.20
C HIS A 208 -0.55 -11.92 -6.70
N TYR A 209 0.11 -11.56 -7.80
CA TYR A 209 -0.13 -10.33 -8.55
C TYR A 209 -0.02 -10.61 -10.06
N ASP A 210 -0.58 -9.71 -10.88
CA ASP A 210 -0.51 -9.81 -12.33
C ASP A 210 0.89 -9.38 -12.84
N PRO A 211 1.67 -10.27 -13.45
CA PRO A 211 2.98 -9.92 -13.99
C PRO A 211 2.90 -8.86 -15.11
N ALA A 212 1.74 -8.68 -15.75
CA ALA A 212 1.52 -7.66 -16.78
C ALA A 212 1.66 -6.21 -16.26
N ILE A 213 1.60 -6.00 -14.95
CA ILE A 213 1.92 -4.71 -14.31
C ILE A 213 3.32 -4.19 -14.71
N ALA A 214 4.26 -5.10 -14.95
CA ALA A 214 5.60 -4.76 -15.39
C ALA A 214 5.64 -4.05 -16.74
N GLN A 215 4.65 -4.22 -17.61
CA GLN A 215 4.63 -3.60 -18.94
C GLN A 215 4.49 -2.08 -18.84
N VAL A 216 3.57 -1.59 -18.01
CA VAL A 216 3.37 -0.16 -17.79
C VAL A 216 4.55 0.43 -17.02
N PHE A 217 4.99 -0.24 -15.97
CA PHE A 217 6.11 0.21 -15.15
C PHE A 217 7.41 0.33 -15.98
N GLY A 218 7.72 -0.67 -16.81
CA GLY A 218 8.92 -0.69 -17.66
C GLY A 218 8.89 0.30 -18.83
N ALA A 219 7.70 0.82 -19.18
CA ALA A 219 7.56 1.84 -20.22
C ALA A 219 7.82 3.27 -19.71
N THR A 220 7.93 3.49 -18.40
CA THR A 220 8.17 4.80 -17.80
C THR A 220 9.56 5.32 -18.14
N THR A 221 9.65 6.54 -18.68
CA THR A 221 10.93 7.22 -18.98
C THR A 221 11.32 8.19 -17.86
N PRO A 222 12.62 8.59 -17.78
CA PRO A 222 13.05 9.61 -16.82
C PRO A 222 12.27 10.92 -16.93
N GLU A 223 11.93 11.34 -18.16
CA GLU A 223 11.18 12.56 -18.42
C GLU A 223 9.74 12.46 -17.90
N GLN A 224 9.10 11.29 -18.09
CA GLN A 224 7.77 11.03 -17.54
C GLN A 224 7.80 10.98 -16.00
N ALA A 225 8.84 10.39 -15.41
CA ALA A 225 9.03 10.39 -13.97
C ALA A 225 9.16 11.82 -13.42
N GLN A 226 9.94 12.68 -14.08
CA GLN A 226 10.10 14.09 -13.70
C GLN A 226 8.79 14.89 -13.85
N GLN A 227 8.02 14.65 -14.93
CA GLN A 227 6.70 15.28 -15.08
C GLN A 227 5.74 14.82 -13.99
N GLY A 228 5.75 13.53 -13.66
CA GLY A 228 4.97 12.96 -12.55
C GLY A 228 5.33 13.59 -11.20
N GLU A 229 6.61 13.86 -10.96
CA GLU A 229 7.10 14.53 -9.75
C GLU A 229 6.44 15.90 -9.55
N ALA A 230 6.37 16.72 -10.58
CA ALA A 230 5.75 18.06 -10.49
C ALA A 230 4.26 17.95 -10.11
N LEU A 231 3.54 17.00 -10.69
CA LEU A 231 2.14 16.74 -10.36
C LEU A 231 1.97 16.21 -8.93
N LEU A 232 2.86 15.33 -8.48
CA LEU A 232 2.82 14.80 -7.12
C LEU A 232 3.15 15.88 -6.08
N TRP A 233 4.06 16.82 -6.37
CA TRP A 233 4.30 17.98 -5.50
C TRP A 233 3.05 18.88 -5.42
N GLN A 234 2.37 19.13 -6.53
CA GLN A 234 1.12 19.91 -6.52
C GLN A 234 0.05 19.21 -5.67
N ALA A 235 -0.09 17.89 -5.82
CA ALA A 235 -1.01 17.10 -5.02
C ALA A 235 -0.63 17.14 -3.54
N TYR A 236 0.66 16.98 -3.21
CA TYR A 236 1.14 17.03 -1.83
C TYR A 236 0.87 18.39 -1.17
N ASP A 237 1.16 19.48 -1.88
CA ASP A 237 0.94 20.84 -1.37
C ASP A 237 -0.55 21.16 -1.13
N ALA A 238 -1.46 20.49 -1.82
CA ALA A 238 -2.90 20.63 -1.64
C ALA A 238 -3.48 19.79 -0.48
N ILE A 239 -2.69 18.91 0.16
CA ILE A 239 -3.16 18.08 1.27
C ILE A 239 -3.48 18.95 2.49
N THR A 240 -4.70 18.82 3.01
CA THR A 240 -5.15 19.45 4.25
C THR A 240 -5.19 18.50 5.44
N ALA A 241 -5.08 17.20 5.19
CA ALA A 241 -5.03 16.17 6.21
C ALA A 241 -3.79 16.31 7.10
N ARG A 242 -3.93 16.10 8.42
CA ARG A 242 -2.75 15.94 9.29
C ARG A 242 -1.94 14.76 8.78
N THR A 243 -0.66 14.97 8.51
CA THR A 243 0.16 13.97 7.82
C THR A 243 1.32 13.48 8.69
N LEU A 244 1.48 12.16 8.74
CA LEU A 244 2.64 11.46 9.30
C LEU A 244 3.41 10.84 8.14
N LEU A 245 4.70 11.16 8.04
CA LEU A 245 5.62 10.55 7.10
C LEU A 245 6.50 9.56 7.86
N LEU A 246 6.42 8.29 7.49
CA LEU A 246 7.34 7.26 7.95
C LEU A 246 8.43 7.08 6.91
N ARG A 247 9.67 6.94 7.33
CA ARG A 247 10.80 6.69 6.45
C ARG A 247 11.70 5.60 7.03
N GLY A 248 12.10 4.65 6.19
CA GLY A 248 13.25 3.80 6.51
C GLY A 248 14.54 4.62 6.38
N ALA A 249 15.39 4.64 7.41
CA ALA A 249 16.62 5.44 7.37
C ALA A 249 17.55 5.07 6.21
N GLU A 250 17.43 3.83 5.71
CA GLU A 250 18.18 3.27 4.58
C GLU A 250 17.35 3.21 3.28
N SER A 251 16.22 3.96 3.21
CA SER A 251 15.38 3.98 2.03
C SER A 251 16.13 4.53 0.81
N ASP A 252 16.13 3.77 -0.25
CA ASP A 252 16.63 4.14 -1.58
C ASP A 252 15.56 4.76 -2.48
N LEU A 253 14.28 4.74 -2.03
CA LEU A 253 13.16 5.27 -2.81
C LEU A 253 12.77 6.68 -2.36
N LEU A 254 12.71 6.94 -1.06
CA LEU A 254 12.45 8.25 -0.48
C LEU A 254 13.75 8.80 0.11
N SER A 255 14.35 9.79 -0.53
CA SER A 255 15.57 10.42 0.00
C SER A 255 15.28 11.23 1.26
N SER A 256 16.30 11.37 2.13
CA SER A 256 16.19 12.22 3.34
C SER A 256 15.94 13.69 2.97
N ALA A 257 16.47 14.15 1.85
CA ALA A 257 16.26 15.51 1.34
C ALA A 257 14.78 15.74 0.98
N THR A 258 14.16 14.81 0.25
CA THR A 258 12.74 14.88 -0.08
C THR A 258 11.88 14.80 1.17
N ALA A 259 12.19 13.89 2.10
CA ALA A 259 11.47 13.78 3.37
C ALA A 259 11.53 15.08 4.18
N LEU A 260 12.70 15.73 4.23
CA LEU A 260 12.85 17.03 4.89
C LEU A 260 12.00 18.12 4.21
N GLN A 261 11.98 18.19 2.88
CA GLN A 261 11.13 19.13 2.15
C GLN A 261 9.64 18.92 2.48
N MET A 262 9.19 17.67 2.61
CA MET A 262 7.81 17.32 2.98
C MET A 262 7.42 17.81 4.38
N THR A 263 8.37 18.01 5.29
CA THR A 263 8.09 18.62 6.60
C THR A 263 7.92 20.14 6.55
N GLN A 264 8.29 20.78 5.44
CA GLN A 264 8.34 22.23 5.31
C GLN A 264 7.28 22.80 4.36
N ARG A 265 6.60 21.96 3.58
CA ARG A 265 5.58 22.39 2.61
C ARG A 265 4.31 21.53 2.70
N GLY A 266 3.25 21.98 2.05
CA GLY A 266 1.94 21.34 2.06
C GLY A 266 1.43 21.09 3.49
N PRO A 267 1.11 19.85 3.86
CA PRO A 267 0.60 19.49 5.19
C PRO A 267 1.67 19.56 6.29
N GLN A 268 2.92 19.87 5.97
CA GLN A 268 4.05 19.91 6.91
C GLN A 268 4.16 18.62 7.72
N ALA A 269 4.32 17.51 7.02
CA ALA A 269 4.27 16.17 7.61
C ALA A 269 5.20 16.02 8.81
N ARG A 270 4.72 15.36 9.86
CA ARG A 270 5.58 14.90 10.95
C ARG A 270 6.40 13.72 10.46
N LEU A 271 7.72 13.84 10.46
CA LEU A 271 8.64 12.76 10.04
C LEU A 271 9.00 11.84 11.22
N LEU A 272 8.96 10.54 10.98
CA LEU A 272 9.54 9.51 11.83
C LEU A 272 10.42 8.59 10.98
N GLU A 273 11.67 8.37 11.42
CA GLU A 273 12.61 7.48 10.74
C GLU A 273 12.87 6.22 11.58
N PHE A 274 13.01 5.09 10.88
CA PHE A 274 13.32 3.78 11.47
C PHE A 274 14.71 3.32 11.03
N ALA A 275 15.65 3.22 11.98
CA ALA A 275 16.99 2.73 11.73
C ALA A 275 16.98 1.27 11.25
N HIS A 276 17.93 0.91 10.37
CA HIS A 276 18.09 -0.42 9.78
C HIS A 276 16.89 -0.88 8.94
N VAL A 277 16.13 0.05 8.41
CA VAL A 277 14.99 -0.19 7.52
C VAL A 277 15.19 0.62 6.25
N GLY A 278 15.06 -0.03 5.11
CA GLY A 278 15.01 0.59 3.80
C GLY A 278 13.57 0.72 3.28
N HIS A 279 13.36 0.58 1.98
CA HIS A 279 12.03 0.70 1.38
C HIS A 279 11.31 -0.66 1.38
N ALA A 280 10.27 -0.80 2.21
CA ALA A 280 9.66 0.16 3.13
C ALA A 280 9.46 -0.49 4.53
N PRO A 281 9.24 0.30 5.61
CA PRO A 281 8.75 -0.24 6.89
C PRO A 281 7.50 -1.11 6.65
N THR A 282 7.52 -2.35 7.17
CA THR A 282 6.44 -3.32 6.91
C THR A 282 5.24 -3.16 7.82
N LEU A 283 5.33 -2.30 8.83
CA LEU A 283 4.31 -2.10 9.87
C LEU A 283 3.99 -3.38 10.67
N VAL A 284 4.99 -4.27 10.79
CA VAL A 284 4.97 -5.49 11.62
C VAL A 284 5.69 -5.27 12.94
N ASP A 285 6.79 -4.50 12.95
CA ASP A 285 7.50 -4.12 14.17
C ASP A 285 6.60 -3.29 15.10
N ALA A 286 6.66 -3.59 16.40
CA ALA A 286 5.80 -2.93 17.40
C ALA A 286 5.99 -1.41 17.45
N ARG A 287 7.22 -0.90 17.23
CA ARG A 287 7.48 0.56 17.21
C ARG A 287 6.81 1.23 16.02
N GLN A 288 6.80 0.55 14.86
CA GLN A 288 6.15 1.04 13.65
C GLN A 288 4.62 1.07 13.81
N THR A 289 4.03 -0.04 14.27
CA THR A 289 2.57 -0.12 14.49
C THR A 289 2.10 0.83 15.57
N GLN A 290 2.85 0.98 16.68
CA GLN A 290 2.53 1.93 17.75
C GLN A 290 2.56 3.37 17.26
N ALA A 291 3.59 3.76 16.50
CA ALA A 291 3.71 5.11 15.95
C ALA A 291 2.51 5.48 15.06
N VAL A 292 2.08 4.56 14.20
CA VAL A 292 0.89 4.75 13.35
C VAL A 292 -0.37 4.81 14.19
N ALA A 293 -0.55 3.88 15.14
CA ALA A 293 -1.74 3.83 15.97
C ALA A 293 -1.85 5.05 16.90
N ASP A 294 -0.73 5.52 17.49
CA ASP A 294 -0.70 6.74 18.29
C ASP A 294 -1.13 7.96 17.47
N PHE A 295 -0.67 8.05 16.22
CA PHE A 295 -1.05 9.13 15.35
C PHE A 295 -2.53 9.08 14.94
N LEU A 296 -3.03 7.91 14.52
CA LEU A 296 -4.41 7.77 14.02
C LEU A 296 -5.46 7.85 15.14
N LEU A 297 -5.14 7.35 16.33
CA LEU A 297 -6.07 7.28 17.46
C LEU A 297 -5.91 8.43 18.49
N ALA A 298 -4.98 9.37 18.25
CA ALA A 298 -4.84 10.55 19.12
C ALA A 298 -6.17 11.32 19.21
N ALA A 299 -6.46 11.92 20.35
CA ALA A 299 -7.56 12.88 20.47
C ALA A 299 -7.39 14.03 19.44
N SER A 300 -8.50 14.55 18.97
CA SER A 300 -8.54 15.65 17.97
C SER A 300 -7.99 16.94 18.51
#